data_dd5ec70a81e12bbe19d985233c2821ad
#
_entry.id   dd5ec70a81e12bbe19d985233c2821ad
#
_cell.length_a   1.000
_cell.length_b   1.000
_cell.length_c   1.000
_cell.angle_alpha   90.00
_cell.angle_beta   90.00
_cell.angle_gamma   90.00
#
_symmetry.space_group_name_H-M   'P 1'
#
loop_
_entity.id
_entity.type
_entity.pdbx_description
1 polymer ?
#
loop_
_entity_poly.entity_id
_entity_poly.type
_entity_poly.pdbx_seq_one_letter_code
_entity_poly.pdbx_strand_id
1 'polypeptide(L)'
;MMAGRALGFLHSRKSRRWPLLIALGVLLGAANAGAQQAPPPATEKAAPGAASALEPKALDVLKASSARLAAARSMSFTAVVSLESPSRLGPPLVYSTRSAVTLQRPDKLRVIQEADGPASEFYYDGKTMVAFSPAENLVAVAAAPPTIDAALEAAYHQAAIYFPFSDVMVADPYADIAKGLELAFYIGQSRVVGGTTTDMVAYASHGVFVQIWIGAEDKLPRMARAVFRKDPLLLRHQVEFSSWKLGATVPVGAFASARAAAAKRMPFAHPDPAPPSEAPPAPAATPSKTQ
;
A
#
# COMPACT_ATOMS: atom_id res chain seq x y z
N MET A 1 -7.58 -4.60 4.90
CA MET A 1 -6.63 -5.42 5.67
C MET A 1 -5.29 -5.59 4.97
N MET A 2 -5.21 -5.40 3.65
CA MET A 2 -3.99 -5.57 2.86
C MET A 2 -2.97 -4.45 3.04
N ALA A 3 -3.35 -3.17 3.02
CA ALA A 3 -2.40 -2.07 3.14
C ALA A 3 -1.61 -2.09 4.45
N GLY A 4 -2.22 -2.44 5.57
CA GLY A 4 -1.54 -2.50 6.86
C GLY A 4 -0.61 -3.71 7.06
N ARG A 5 -0.81 -4.82 6.32
CA ARG A 5 0.01 -6.04 6.42
C ARG A 5 1.15 -6.10 5.41
N ALA A 6 0.92 -5.62 4.18
CA ALA A 6 1.91 -5.64 3.12
C ALA A 6 3.16 -4.81 3.45
N LEU A 7 2.99 -3.74 4.21
CA LEU A 7 4.05 -2.77 4.49
C LEU A 7 4.94 -3.13 5.69
N GLY A 8 4.52 -4.06 6.54
CA GLY A 8 5.38 -4.60 7.60
C GLY A 8 6.53 -5.48 7.09
N PHE A 9 6.45 -5.98 5.86
CA PHE A 9 7.42 -6.95 5.33
C PHE A 9 8.63 -6.32 4.63
N LEU A 10 8.53 -5.07 4.17
CA LEU A 10 9.67 -4.38 3.54
C LEU A 10 10.79 -4.01 4.53
N HIS A 11 10.58 -4.17 5.84
CA HIS A 11 11.54 -3.73 6.88
C HIS A 11 12.15 -4.85 7.73
N SER A 12 11.91 -6.13 7.47
CA SER A 12 12.51 -7.24 8.23
C SER A 12 13.83 -7.73 7.62
N ARG A 13 14.80 -6.84 7.41
CA ARG A 13 16.22 -7.25 7.34
C ARG A 13 16.85 -7.01 8.71
N LYS A 14 17.07 -8.09 9.46
CA LYS A 14 17.90 -8.12 10.67
C LYS A 14 19.25 -7.47 10.39
N SER A 15 19.46 -6.26 10.91
CA SER A 15 20.76 -5.61 10.94
C SER A 15 21.68 -6.37 11.90
N ARG A 16 22.68 -7.06 11.36
CA ARG A 16 23.84 -7.54 12.13
C ARG A 16 24.52 -6.32 12.75
N ARG A 17 24.46 -6.22 14.06
CA ARG A 17 25.23 -5.25 14.85
C ARG A 17 26.70 -5.61 14.76
N TRP A 18 27.52 -4.71 14.26
CA TRP A 18 28.95 -4.66 14.51
C TRP A 18 29.26 -3.58 15.52
N PRO A 19 30.06 -3.85 16.55
CA PRO A 19 30.48 -2.84 17.52
C PRO A 19 31.66 -2.06 16.96
N LEU A 20 31.55 -0.76 16.85
CA LEU A 20 32.68 0.16 16.69
C LEU A 20 32.87 0.94 17.98
N LEU A 21 33.90 0.56 18.71
CA LEU A 21 34.55 1.34 19.74
C LEU A 21 35.21 2.57 19.11
N ILE A 22 34.84 3.76 19.55
CA ILE A 22 35.69 4.94 19.35
C ILE A 22 35.81 5.70 20.67
N ALA A 23 37.07 5.99 20.98
CA ALA A 23 37.60 6.51 22.20
C ALA A 23 37.27 7.98 22.47
N LEU A 24 37.24 8.23 23.74
CA LEU A 24 37.25 9.44 24.56
C LEU A 24 38.22 10.52 24.09
N GLY A 25 37.75 11.75 23.94
CA GLY A 25 38.55 12.96 23.87
C GLY A 25 37.92 14.03 24.75
N VAL A 26 38.49 14.21 25.96
CA VAL A 26 38.13 15.25 26.91
C VAL A 26 38.81 16.56 26.48
N LEU A 27 38.05 17.64 26.38
CA LEU A 27 38.59 19.00 26.44
C LEU A 27 37.71 19.86 27.35
N LEU A 28 38.29 20.20 28.53
CA LEU A 28 37.76 21.20 29.44
C LEU A 28 37.85 22.60 28.82
N GLY A 29 36.75 23.34 28.86
CA GLY A 29 36.67 24.75 28.63
C GLY A 29 35.74 25.39 29.66
N ALA A 30 36.26 26.20 30.54
CA ALA A 30 35.59 26.78 31.69
C ALA A 30 34.72 28.00 31.38
N ALA A 31 33.60 28.06 32.04
CA ALA A 31 32.89 29.17 32.69
C ALA A 31 32.57 30.46 31.85
N ASN A 32 31.28 30.72 31.75
CA ASN A 32 30.70 31.99 32.24
C ASN A 32 29.21 31.79 32.57
N ALA A 33 28.90 31.83 33.83
CA ALA A 33 27.53 31.78 34.35
C ALA A 33 26.90 33.19 34.18
N GLY A 34 26.15 33.37 33.11
CA GLY A 34 25.15 34.42 32.99
C GLY A 34 23.80 33.87 33.45
N ALA A 35 23.31 34.34 34.59
CA ALA A 35 21.97 34.01 35.06
C ALA A 35 20.93 34.60 34.07
N GLN A 36 20.45 33.76 33.18
CA GLN A 36 19.30 34.08 32.33
C GLN A 36 18.01 33.71 33.11
N GLN A 37 17.30 34.76 33.53
CA GLN A 37 15.97 34.61 34.13
C GLN A 37 15.08 33.81 33.16
N ALA A 38 14.53 32.68 33.68
CA ALA A 38 13.54 31.91 32.94
C ALA A 38 12.32 32.80 32.64
N PRO A 39 11.78 32.77 31.40
CA PRO A 39 10.54 33.45 31.10
C PRO A 39 9.42 32.87 31.94
N PRO A 40 8.39 33.67 32.32
CA PRO A 40 7.26 33.19 33.10
C PRO A 40 6.54 32.07 32.31
N PRO A 41 5.95 31.08 33.02
CA PRO A 41 5.24 30.00 32.36
C PRO A 41 4.17 30.59 31.45
N ALA A 42 4.26 30.30 30.14
CA ALA A 42 3.21 30.67 29.21
C ALA A 42 1.91 30.03 29.71
N THR A 43 0.91 30.86 29.96
CA THR A 43 -0.44 30.44 30.29
C THR A 43 -0.91 29.53 29.16
N GLU A 44 -1.01 28.24 29.43
CA GLU A 44 -1.49 27.22 28.50
C GLU A 44 -2.92 27.61 28.12
N LYS A 45 -3.06 28.22 26.95
CA LYS A 45 -4.36 28.59 26.40
C LYS A 45 -5.11 27.27 26.20
N ALA A 46 -6.14 27.04 27.01
CA ALA A 46 -6.98 25.85 26.96
C ALA A 46 -7.27 25.52 25.49
N ALA A 47 -6.89 24.34 25.07
CA ALA A 47 -7.19 23.84 23.73
C ALA A 47 -8.68 23.97 23.46
N PRO A 48 -9.12 24.48 22.28
CA PRO A 48 -10.52 24.46 21.91
C PRO A 48 -11.05 23.04 22.09
N GLY A 49 -12.22 22.90 22.72
CA GLY A 49 -12.80 21.62 23.15
C GLY A 49 -12.55 20.51 22.14
N ALA A 50 -12.13 19.33 22.62
CA ALA A 50 -11.63 18.22 21.84
C ALA A 50 -12.51 17.99 20.60
N ALA A 51 -12.05 18.47 19.44
CA ALA A 51 -12.71 18.21 18.17
C ALA A 51 -12.80 16.68 18.03
N SER A 52 -13.95 16.19 17.61
CA SER A 52 -14.12 14.75 17.36
C SER A 52 -12.94 14.23 16.52
N ALA A 53 -12.27 13.19 16.99
CA ALA A 53 -11.16 12.58 16.23
C ALA A 53 -11.61 12.11 14.84
N LEU A 54 -12.93 11.97 14.64
CA LEU A 54 -13.57 11.58 13.39
C LEU A 54 -14.55 12.68 12.97
N GLU A 55 -14.12 13.56 12.09
CA GLU A 55 -14.97 14.62 11.55
C GLU A 55 -16.00 14.07 10.56
N PRO A 56 -17.32 14.34 10.72
CA PRO A 56 -18.36 13.84 9.82
C PRO A 56 -18.10 14.18 8.35
N LYS A 57 -17.67 15.40 8.06
CA LYS A 57 -17.36 15.83 6.68
C LYS A 57 -16.25 15.01 6.03
N ALA A 58 -15.21 14.65 6.77
CA ALA A 58 -14.14 13.79 6.27
C ALA A 58 -14.65 12.39 5.95
N LEU A 59 -15.46 11.83 6.86
CA LEU A 59 -16.08 10.51 6.67
C LEU A 59 -17.01 10.50 5.45
N ASP A 60 -17.80 11.54 5.25
CA ASP A 60 -18.73 11.66 4.11
C ASP A 60 -17.97 11.68 2.78
N VAL A 61 -16.85 12.42 2.70
CA VAL A 61 -16.01 12.46 1.50
C VAL A 61 -15.40 11.08 1.21
N LEU A 62 -14.86 10.39 2.22
CA LEU A 62 -14.31 9.04 2.08
C LEU A 62 -15.36 8.02 1.64
N LYS A 63 -16.53 8.02 2.26
CA LYS A 63 -17.67 7.15 1.92
C LYS A 63 -18.18 7.40 0.50
N ALA A 64 -18.32 8.68 0.11
CA ALA A 64 -18.76 9.03 -1.24
C ALA A 64 -17.78 8.53 -2.31
N SER A 65 -16.48 8.64 -2.08
CA SER A 65 -15.45 8.11 -2.97
C SER A 65 -15.53 6.58 -3.05
N SER A 66 -15.61 5.90 -1.92
CA SER A 66 -15.77 4.45 -1.86
C SER A 66 -17.00 3.97 -2.61
N ALA A 67 -18.17 4.58 -2.35
CA ALA A 67 -19.41 4.24 -3.03
C ALA A 67 -19.32 4.44 -4.56
N ARG A 68 -18.61 5.50 -5.01
CA ARG A 68 -18.39 5.76 -6.42
C ARG A 68 -17.57 4.66 -7.10
N LEU A 69 -16.49 4.20 -6.44
CA LEU A 69 -15.62 3.13 -6.92
C LEU A 69 -16.32 1.77 -6.86
N ALA A 70 -17.02 1.46 -5.79
CA ALA A 70 -17.75 0.21 -5.59
C ALA A 70 -18.88 0.01 -6.63
N ALA A 71 -19.58 1.08 -7.00
CA ALA A 71 -20.67 1.06 -7.98
C ALA A 71 -20.18 0.76 -9.42
N ALA A 72 -18.89 0.93 -9.70
CA ALA A 72 -18.36 0.73 -11.04
C ALA A 72 -18.19 -0.76 -11.36
N ARG A 73 -18.97 -1.28 -12.31
CA ARG A 73 -18.82 -2.66 -12.81
C ARG A 73 -17.51 -2.87 -13.55
N SER A 74 -17.06 -1.88 -14.29
CA SER A 74 -15.75 -1.84 -14.92
C SER A 74 -15.12 -0.48 -14.70
N MET A 75 -13.79 -0.47 -14.60
CA MET A 75 -13.03 0.78 -14.55
C MET A 75 -11.65 0.60 -15.17
N SER A 76 -11.13 1.69 -15.71
CA SER A 76 -9.70 1.80 -16.02
C SER A 76 -9.16 3.13 -15.52
N PHE A 77 -7.88 3.13 -15.17
CA PHE A 77 -7.16 4.31 -14.71
C PHE A 77 -5.64 4.11 -14.89
N THR A 78 -4.91 5.20 -14.78
CA THR A 78 -3.45 5.19 -14.65
C THR A 78 -3.11 5.53 -13.21
N ALA A 79 -2.22 4.74 -12.60
CA ALA A 79 -1.62 5.02 -11.29
C ALA A 79 -0.12 5.26 -11.47
N VAL A 80 0.37 6.40 -10.99
CA VAL A 80 1.81 6.68 -10.87
C VAL A 80 2.14 6.64 -9.38
N VAL A 81 3.00 5.71 -9.00
CA VAL A 81 3.38 5.48 -7.60
C VAL A 81 4.82 5.88 -7.40
N SER A 82 5.10 6.66 -6.36
CA SER A 82 6.44 6.99 -5.89
C SER A 82 6.64 6.41 -4.49
N LEU A 83 7.67 5.59 -4.33
CA LEU A 83 8.01 4.88 -3.09
C LEU A 83 9.36 5.34 -2.60
N GLU A 84 9.44 5.75 -1.34
CA GLU A 84 10.71 6.01 -0.68
C GLU A 84 11.31 4.70 -0.15
N SER A 85 12.61 4.52 -0.36
CA SER A 85 13.39 3.37 0.09
C SER A 85 14.63 3.84 0.86
N PRO A 86 15.02 3.16 1.95
CA PRO A 86 16.20 3.53 2.72
C PRO A 86 17.45 3.55 1.86
N SER A 87 18.28 4.60 1.97
CA SER A 87 19.62 4.61 1.42
C SER A 87 20.67 4.25 2.48
N ARG A 88 21.85 3.82 2.04
CA ARG A 88 22.95 3.50 2.98
C ARG A 88 23.61 4.74 3.58
N LEU A 89 23.47 5.89 2.93
CA LEU A 89 24.28 7.09 3.19
C LEU A 89 23.48 8.31 3.60
N GLY A 90 22.18 8.19 3.87
CA GLY A 90 21.41 9.35 4.27
C GLY A 90 19.97 9.37 3.76
N PRO A 91 19.53 10.41 3.02
CA PRO A 91 18.14 10.56 2.62
C PRO A 91 17.59 9.36 1.85
N PRO A 92 16.30 9.02 1.97
CA PRO A 92 15.68 7.96 1.20
C PRO A 92 15.79 8.21 -0.31
N LEU A 93 15.95 7.11 -1.06
CA LEU A 93 15.83 7.13 -2.51
C LEU A 93 14.35 7.00 -2.90
N VAL A 94 13.98 7.59 -4.03
CA VAL A 94 12.63 7.48 -4.57
C VAL A 94 12.66 6.62 -5.82
N TYR A 95 11.76 5.62 -5.88
CA TYR A 95 11.52 4.81 -7.05
C TYR A 95 10.08 5.02 -7.52
N SER A 96 9.89 5.03 -8.83
CA SER A 96 8.58 5.27 -9.42
C SER A 96 8.11 4.12 -10.30
N THR A 97 6.81 3.90 -10.30
CA THR A 97 6.14 2.98 -11.20
C THR A 97 4.94 3.65 -11.83
N ARG A 98 4.63 3.29 -13.07
CA ARG A 98 3.42 3.70 -13.77
C ARG A 98 2.63 2.48 -14.18
N SER A 99 1.39 2.39 -13.73
CA SER A 99 0.51 1.26 -14.00
C SER A 99 -0.71 1.69 -14.78
N ALA A 100 -0.95 1.02 -15.91
CA ALA A 100 -2.23 1.08 -16.61
C ALA A 100 -3.11 -0.06 -16.10
N VAL A 101 -4.19 0.29 -15.42
CA VAL A 101 -5.09 -0.66 -14.75
C VAL A 101 -6.41 -0.74 -15.51
N THR A 102 -6.90 -1.95 -15.69
CA THR A 102 -8.25 -2.23 -16.19
C THR A 102 -8.83 -3.35 -15.35
N LEU A 103 -10.05 -3.16 -14.87
CA LEU A 103 -10.76 -4.21 -14.15
C LEU A 103 -12.22 -4.30 -14.57
N GLN A 104 -12.79 -5.46 -14.38
CA GLN A 104 -14.22 -5.74 -14.52
C GLN A 104 -14.65 -6.64 -13.37
N ARG A 105 -15.53 -6.12 -12.54
CA ARG A 105 -16.05 -6.86 -11.37
C ARG A 105 -16.93 -8.03 -11.80
N PRO A 106 -16.92 -9.13 -11.05
CA PRO A 106 -16.23 -9.29 -9.77
C PRO A 106 -14.81 -9.86 -9.89
N ASP A 107 -14.37 -10.31 -11.08
CA ASP A 107 -13.34 -11.35 -11.20
C ASP A 107 -12.32 -11.12 -12.32
N LYS A 108 -12.16 -9.89 -12.81
CA LYS A 108 -11.20 -9.63 -13.89
C LYS A 108 -10.34 -8.42 -13.59
N LEU A 109 -9.02 -8.60 -13.75
CA LEU A 109 -8.03 -7.54 -13.51
C LEU A 109 -6.87 -7.65 -14.52
N ARG A 110 -6.44 -6.51 -15.01
CA ARG A 110 -5.20 -6.34 -15.78
C ARG A 110 -4.43 -5.16 -15.22
N VAL A 111 -3.15 -5.37 -14.94
CA VAL A 111 -2.21 -4.33 -14.56
C VAL A 111 -0.99 -4.43 -15.46
N ILE A 112 -0.70 -3.38 -16.22
CA ILE A 112 0.52 -3.25 -17.03
C ILE A 112 1.37 -2.19 -16.36
N GLN A 113 2.54 -2.57 -15.88
CA GLN A 113 3.40 -1.72 -15.07
C GLN A 113 4.74 -1.44 -15.79
N GLU A 114 5.04 -0.17 -15.93
CA GLU A 114 6.36 0.38 -16.23
C GLU A 114 6.98 0.85 -14.91
N ALA A 115 8.29 0.72 -14.73
CA ALA A 115 8.96 1.04 -13.48
C ALA A 115 10.37 1.59 -13.71
N ASP A 116 10.99 2.18 -12.67
CA ASP A 116 12.44 2.46 -12.61
C ASP A 116 13.28 1.16 -12.51
N GLY A 117 12.68 0.05 -12.87
CA GLY A 117 13.19 -1.31 -12.95
C GLY A 117 12.48 -2.07 -14.07
N PRO A 118 12.53 -3.41 -14.06
CA PRO A 118 11.86 -4.22 -15.07
C PRO A 118 10.35 -3.98 -15.12
N ALA A 119 9.81 -3.87 -16.34
CA ALA A 119 8.36 -3.82 -16.55
C ALA A 119 7.71 -5.16 -16.18
N SER A 120 6.46 -5.12 -15.74
CA SER A 120 5.70 -6.32 -15.41
C SER A 120 4.25 -6.21 -15.88
N GLU A 121 3.65 -7.37 -16.12
CA GLU A 121 2.25 -7.48 -16.51
C GLU A 121 1.55 -8.49 -15.60
N PHE A 122 0.37 -8.14 -15.10
CA PHE A 122 -0.45 -9.02 -14.30
C PHE A 122 -1.84 -9.13 -14.92
N TYR A 123 -2.33 -10.37 -15.06
CA TYR A 123 -3.63 -10.68 -15.60
C TYR A 123 -4.39 -11.62 -14.68
N TYR A 124 -5.66 -11.37 -14.50
CA TYR A 124 -6.59 -12.22 -13.77
C TYR A 124 -7.91 -12.30 -14.51
N ASP A 125 -8.34 -13.52 -14.84
CA ASP A 125 -9.50 -13.80 -15.69
C ASP A 125 -10.67 -14.45 -14.94
N GLY A 126 -10.60 -14.49 -13.61
CA GLY A 126 -11.59 -15.15 -12.73
C GLY A 126 -11.26 -16.61 -12.43
N LYS A 127 -10.25 -17.19 -13.06
CA LYS A 127 -9.82 -18.59 -12.88
C LYS A 127 -8.34 -18.71 -12.61
N THR A 128 -7.55 -17.89 -13.27
CA THR A 128 -6.08 -17.91 -13.18
C THR A 128 -5.51 -16.52 -12.96
N MET A 129 -4.43 -16.46 -12.19
CA MET A 129 -3.53 -15.33 -12.08
C MET A 129 -2.30 -15.59 -12.93
N VAL A 130 -1.90 -14.62 -13.74
CA VAL A 130 -0.74 -14.68 -14.63
C VAL A 130 0.15 -13.48 -14.32
N ALA A 131 1.37 -13.71 -13.86
CA ALA A 131 2.40 -12.70 -13.71
C ALA A 131 3.45 -12.91 -14.80
N PHE A 132 3.70 -11.89 -15.62
CA PHE A 132 4.58 -11.95 -16.77
C PHE A 132 5.66 -10.88 -16.71
N SER A 133 6.92 -11.28 -16.87
CA SER A 133 8.07 -10.41 -17.06
C SER A 133 8.43 -10.36 -18.56
N PRO A 134 8.08 -9.28 -19.28
CA PRO A 134 8.32 -9.18 -20.71
C PRO A 134 9.81 -9.20 -21.10
N ALA A 135 10.66 -8.57 -20.28
CA ALA A 135 12.10 -8.45 -20.56
C ALA A 135 12.81 -9.80 -20.47
N GLU A 136 12.41 -10.63 -19.52
CA GLU A 136 12.99 -11.96 -19.27
C GLU A 136 12.27 -13.07 -20.01
N ASN A 137 11.11 -12.77 -20.60
CA ASN A 137 10.19 -13.71 -21.21
C ASN A 137 9.81 -14.87 -20.27
N LEU A 138 9.53 -14.52 -18.99
CA LEU A 138 9.16 -15.45 -17.94
C LEU A 138 7.71 -15.23 -17.52
N VAL A 139 6.97 -16.32 -17.30
CA VAL A 139 5.59 -16.29 -16.82
C VAL A 139 5.38 -17.24 -15.65
N ALA A 140 4.75 -16.72 -14.61
CA ALA A 140 4.22 -17.49 -13.49
C ALA A 140 2.70 -17.53 -13.57
N VAL A 141 2.09 -18.71 -13.33
CA VAL A 141 0.64 -18.91 -13.40
C VAL A 141 0.17 -19.70 -12.20
N ALA A 142 -0.91 -19.24 -11.57
CA ALA A 142 -1.57 -19.93 -10.47
C ALA A 142 -3.08 -19.94 -10.67
N ALA A 143 -3.74 -20.93 -10.04
CA ALA A 143 -5.20 -20.88 -9.88
C ALA A 143 -5.60 -19.69 -9.02
N ALA A 144 -6.71 -19.05 -9.35
CA ALA A 144 -7.18 -17.86 -8.67
C ALA A 144 -8.52 -18.06 -7.97
N PRO A 145 -8.73 -17.41 -6.81
CA PRO A 145 -10.04 -17.27 -6.18
C PRO A 145 -11.02 -16.48 -7.08
N PRO A 146 -12.35 -16.56 -6.81
CA PRO A 146 -13.36 -16.03 -7.74
C PRO A 146 -13.63 -14.53 -7.67
N THR A 147 -12.89 -13.76 -6.86
CA THR A 147 -13.07 -12.32 -6.74
C THR A 147 -11.74 -11.56 -6.82
N ILE A 148 -11.78 -10.30 -7.27
CA ILE A 148 -10.59 -9.43 -7.33
C ILE A 148 -9.93 -9.33 -5.95
N ASP A 149 -10.70 -9.10 -4.89
CA ASP A 149 -10.20 -8.94 -3.52
C ASP A 149 -9.42 -10.18 -3.08
N ALA A 150 -10.01 -11.35 -3.24
CA ALA A 150 -9.37 -12.62 -2.87
C ALA A 150 -8.17 -12.95 -3.78
N ALA A 151 -8.23 -12.60 -5.08
CA ALA A 151 -7.12 -12.79 -6.00
C ALA A 151 -5.92 -11.88 -5.66
N LEU A 152 -6.16 -10.62 -5.28
CA LEU A 152 -5.10 -9.70 -4.81
C LEU A 152 -4.45 -10.24 -3.53
N GLU A 153 -5.24 -10.76 -2.59
CA GLU A 153 -4.74 -11.40 -1.37
C GLU A 153 -3.90 -12.64 -1.68
N ALA A 154 -4.39 -13.51 -2.56
CA ALA A 154 -3.67 -14.70 -2.98
C ALA A 154 -2.36 -14.36 -3.71
N ALA A 155 -2.35 -13.37 -4.61
CA ALA A 155 -1.16 -12.92 -5.32
C ALA A 155 -0.09 -12.39 -4.36
N TYR A 156 -0.51 -11.66 -3.33
CA TYR A 156 0.40 -11.18 -2.29
C TYR A 156 1.01 -12.33 -1.47
N HIS A 157 0.18 -13.23 -0.93
CA HIS A 157 0.66 -14.30 -0.06
C HIS A 157 1.47 -15.38 -0.80
N GLN A 158 1.10 -15.69 -2.05
CA GLN A 158 1.76 -16.74 -2.81
C GLN A 158 3.02 -16.26 -3.53
N ALA A 159 3.05 -15.00 -3.99
CA ALA A 159 4.13 -14.53 -4.86
C ALA A 159 4.65 -13.12 -4.51
N ALA A 160 4.30 -12.55 -3.36
CA ALA A 160 4.65 -11.19 -2.96
C ALA A 160 4.24 -10.11 -3.98
N ILE A 161 3.24 -10.39 -4.83
CA ILE A 161 2.74 -9.43 -5.80
C ILE A 161 1.82 -8.45 -5.09
N TYR A 162 2.20 -7.18 -5.08
CA TYR A 162 1.48 -6.11 -4.41
C TYR A 162 1.34 -4.88 -5.31
N PHE A 163 0.15 -4.31 -5.32
CA PHE A 163 -0.13 -3.04 -6.00
C PHE A 163 -0.46 -1.97 -4.96
N PRO A 164 0.37 -0.91 -4.81
CA PRO A 164 0.17 0.16 -3.81
C PRO A 164 -1.13 0.96 -3.96
N PHE A 165 -1.90 0.68 -4.99
CA PHE A 165 -3.20 1.28 -5.29
C PHE A 165 -4.36 0.25 -5.22
N SER A 166 -4.15 -0.90 -4.60
CA SER A 166 -5.17 -1.96 -4.50
C SER A 166 -6.46 -1.48 -3.81
N ASP A 167 -6.35 -0.54 -2.88
CA ASP A 167 -7.47 -0.03 -2.10
C ASP A 167 -8.59 0.60 -2.95
N VAL A 168 -8.28 1.11 -4.17
CA VAL A 168 -9.32 1.62 -5.09
C VAL A 168 -9.95 0.52 -5.95
N MET A 169 -9.40 -0.70 -5.95
CA MET A 169 -9.86 -1.83 -6.76
C MET A 169 -10.79 -2.79 -6.01
N VAL A 170 -10.70 -2.85 -4.68
CA VAL A 170 -11.51 -3.73 -3.83
C VAL A 170 -13.01 -3.42 -3.89
N ALA A 171 -13.84 -4.37 -3.47
CA ALA A 171 -15.30 -4.24 -3.54
C ALA A 171 -15.85 -3.13 -2.64
N ASP A 172 -15.25 -2.93 -1.46
CA ASP A 172 -15.63 -1.86 -0.50
C ASP A 172 -14.37 -1.17 0.04
N PRO A 173 -13.88 -0.12 -0.65
CA PRO A 173 -12.71 0.64 -0.21
C PRO A 173 -12.81 1.24 1.19
N TYR A 174 -14.01 1.65 1.62
CA TYR A 174 -14.20 2.27 2.93
C TYR A 174 -14.21 1.25 4.07
N ALA A 175 -14.64 0.03 3.83
CA ALA A 175 -14.75 -0.99 4.88
C ALA A 175 -13.39 -1.26 5.57
N ASP A 176 -12.29 -1.30 4.81
CA ASP A 176 -10.97 -1.51 5.38
C ASP A 176 -10.44 -0.28 6.13
N ILE A 177 -10.70 0.93 5.60
CA ILE A 177 -10.37 2.18 6.30
C ILE A 177 -11.10 2.23 7.64
N ALA A 178 -12.40 1.93 7.66
CA ALA A 178 -13.25 2.05 8.83
C ALA A 178 -12.87 1.12 9.98
N LYS A 179 -12.38 -0.09 9.69
CA LYS A 179 -12.00 -1.09 10.71
C LYS A 179 -10.86 -0.63 11.62
N GLY A 180 -9.96 0.21 11.11
CA GLY A 180 -8.80 0.68 11.87
C GLY A 180 -8.73 2.20 11.98
N LEU A 181 -9.84 2.90 11.74
CA LEU A 181 -9.87 4.36 11.70
C LEU A 181 -9.71 4.95 13.10
N GLU A 182 -8.62 5.66 13.30
CA GLU A 182 -8.25 6.34 14.55
C GLU A 182 -8.55 7.84 14.48
N LEU A 183 -8.40 8.43 13.29
CA LEU A 183 -8.49 9.87 13.05
C LEU A 183 -9.00 10.10 11.63
N ALA A 184 -9.87 11.09 11.44
CA ALA A 184 -10.24 11.60 10.12
C ALA A 184 -10.63 13.07 10.23
N PHE A 185 -10.04 13.94 9.41
CA PHE A 185 -10.40 15.34 9.36
C PHE A 185 -10.36 15.91 7.94
N TYR A 186 -11.20 16.91 7.71
CA TYR A 186 -11.28 17.61 6.43
C TYR A 186 -10.31 18.79 6.42
N ILE A 187 -9.39 18.83 5.44
CA ILE A 187 -8.36 19.88 5.34
C ILE A 187 -8.91 21.10 4.60
N GLY A 188 -9.71 20.89 3.56
CA GLY A 188 -10.17 21.94 2.67
C GLY A 188 -10.22 21.50 1.22
N GLN A 189 -10.32 22.45 0.29
CA GLN A 189 -10.28 22.20 -1.14
C GLN A 189 -8.94 22.61 -1.76
N SER A 190 -8.55 21.91 -2.83
CA SER A 190 -7.40 22.23 -3.66
C SER A 190 -7.80 22.25 -5.14
N ARG A 191 -7.18 23.15 -5.92
CA ARG A 191 -7.30 23.20 -7.40
C ARG A 191 -5.98 22.88 -8.11
N VAL A 192 -5.01 22.36 -7.38
CA VAL A 192 -3.66 22.12 -7.87
C VAL A 192 -3.51 20.66 -8.33
N VAL A 193 -4.09 19.71 -7.57
CA VAL A 193 -3.91 18.28 -7.80
C VAL A 193 -5.00 17.74 -8.75
N GLY A 194 -4.58 17.00 -9.78
CA GLY A 194 -5.48 16.27 -10.68
C GLY A 194 -6.26 17.13 -11.67
N GLY A 195 -5.88 18.39 -11.88
CA GLY A 195 -6.50 19.28 -12.86
C GLY A 195 -7.97 19.62 -12.60
N THR A 196 -8.47 19.44 -11.37
CA THR A 196 -9.85 19.69 -10.97
C THR A 196 -9.90 20.17 -9.52
N THR A 197 -11.06 20.65 -9.08
CA THR A 197 -11.26 20.88 -7.64
C THR A 197 -11.35 19.56 -6.89
N THR A 198 -10.54 19.42 -5.86
CA THR A 198 -10.51 18.23 -4.99
C THR A 198 -10.80 18.59 -3.55
N ASP A 199 -11.53 17.73 -2.85
CA ASP A 199 -11.65 17.74 -1.40
C ASP A 199 -10.44 17.02 -0.81
N MET A 200 -9.74 17.64 0.14
CA MET A 200 -8.60 17.07 0.84
C MET A 200 -9.05 16.52 2.19
N VAL A 201 -8.73 15.27 2.45
CA VAL A 201 -8.98 14.59 3.72
C VAL A 201 -7.68 13.98 4.23
N ALA A 202 -7.44 14.07 5.54
CA ALA A 202 -6.42 13.25 6.19
C ALA A 202 -7.10 12.27 7.14
N TYR A 203 -6.53 11.05 7.20
CA TYR A 203 -6.98 10.03 8.15
C TYR A 203 -5.81 9.17 8.62
N ALA A 204 -6.00 8.53 9.76
CA ALA A 204 -5.09 7.52 10.27
C ALA A 204 -5.85 6.21 10.46
N SER A 205 -5.31 5.13 9.91
CA SER A 205 -5.86 3.79 10.01
C SER A 205 -4.73 2.75 9.99
N HIS A 206 -4.82 1.73 10.85
CA HIS A 206 -3.83 0.63 10.92
C HIS A 206 -2.35 1.09 11.06
N GLY A 207 -2.12 2.22 11.73
CA GLY A 207 -0.77 2.77 11.93
C GLY A 207 -0.21 3.52 10.72
N VAL A 208 -1.01 3.75 9.68
CA VAL A 208 -0.67 4.55 8.51
C VAL A 208 -1.42 5.87 8.56
N PHE A 209 -0.71 6.98 8.37
CA PHE A 209 -1.31 8.29 8.16
C PHE A 209 -1.42 8.55 6.66
N VAL A 210 -2.62 8.87 6.21
CA VAL A 210 -2.92 9.10 4.78
C VAL A 210 -3.52 10.49 4.59
N GLN A 211 -3.01 11.21 3.61
CA GLN A 211 -3.67 12.38 3.04
C GLN A 211 -4.15 12.02 1.63
N ILE A 212 -5.41 12.30 1.32
CA ILE A 212 -6.03 11.96 0.04
C ILE A 212 -6.74 13.17 -0.57
N TRP A 213 -6.63 13.31 -1.89
CA TRP A 213 -7.31 14.32 -2.71
C TRP A 213 -8.36 13.60 -3.57
N ILE A 214 -9.61 13.93 -3.36
CA ILE A 214 -10.77 13.31 -4.02
C ILE A 214 -11.49 14.39 -4.83
N GLY A 215 -11.75 14.13 -6.10
CA GLY A 215 -12.49 15.03 -6.96
C GLY A 215 -13.81 15.46 -6.32
N ALA A 216 -14.02 16.77 -6.19
CA ALA A 216 -15.17 17.32 -5.48
C ALA A 216 -16.51 16.96 -6.16
N GLU A 217 -16.51 16.81 -7.49
CA GLU A 217 -17.72 16.48 -8.28
C GLU A 217 -17.84 14.96 -8.50
N ASP A 218 -16.83 14.34 -9.08
CA ASP A 218 -16.88 12.95 -9.54
C ASP A 218 -16.54 11.92 -8.47
N LYS A 219 -16.06 12.38 -7.31
CA LYS A 219 -15.69 11.56 -6.14
C LYS A 219 -14.57 10.53 -6.41
N LEU A 220 -13.77 10.75 -7.47
CA LEU A 220 -12.67 9.86 -7.80
C LEU A 220 -11.35 10.35 -7.18
N PRO A 221 -10.52 9.46 -6.63
CA PRO A 221 -9.20 9.83 -6.12
C PRO A 221 -8.31 10.43 -7.20
N ARG A 222 -7.53 11.45 -6.83
CA ARG A 222 -6.52 12.08 -7.68
C ARG A 222 -5.12 11.82 -7.18
N MET A 223 -4.96 11.87 -5.86
CA MET A 223 -3.68 11.58 -5.22
C MET A 223 -3.93 11.04 -3.81
N ALA A 224 -3.10 10.13 -3.36
CA ALA A 224 -2.99 9.76 -1.97
C ALA A 224 -1.51 9.73 -1.57
N ARG A 225 -1.22 10.18 -0.36
CA ARG A 225 0.12 10.14 0.25
C ARG A 225 0.02 9.45 1.59
N ALA A 226 0.78 8.37 1.77
CA ALA A 226 0.81 7.58 2.98
C ALA A 226 2.15 7.72 3.70
N VAL A 227 2.12 7.75 5.04
CA VAL A 227 3.29 7.74 5.92
C VAL A 227 3.09 6.63 6.95
N PHE A 228 4.06 5.74 7.05
CA PHE A 228 4.03 4.62 7.99
C PHE A 228 4.54 5.09 9.35
N ARG A 229 3.63 5.29 10.32
CA ARG A 229 3.97 5.86 11.63
C ARG A 229 4.89 4.98 12.49
N LYS A 230 4.93 3.67 12.23
CA LYS A 230 5.82 2.70 12.91
C LYS A 230 7.18 2.56 12.24
N ASP A 231 7.37 3.13 11.07
CA ASP A 231 8.65 3.16 10.39
C ASP A 231 9.52 4.27 11.00
N PRO A 232 10.70 3.96 11.54
CA PRO A 232 11.58 4.97 12.15
C PRO A 232 12.04 6.03 11.16
N LEU A 233 12.04 5.75 9.86
CA LEU A 233 12.39 6.70 8.80
C LEU A 233 11.17 7.48 8.28
N LEU A 234 9.96 7.15 8.72
CA LEU A 234 8.70 7.74 8.25
C LEU A 234 8.61 7.80 6.73
N LEU A 235 9.03 6.73 6.07
CA LEU A 235 9.05 6.64 4.60
C LEU A 235 7.67 6.89 4.02
N ARG A 236 7.66 7.53 2.87
CA ARG A 236 6.46 8.00 2.19
C ARG A 236 6.17 7.18 0.95
N HIS A 237 4.90 6.92 0.75
CA HIS A 237 4.36 6.39 -0.48
C HIS A 237 3.36 7.40 -1.03
N GLN A 238 3.46 7.70 -2.30
CA GLN A 238 2.51 8.57 -2.99
C GLN A 238 1.98 7.86 -4.22
N VAL A 239 0.71 7.98 -4.46
CA VAL A 239 0.07 7.52 -5.70
C VAL A 239 -0.75 8.65 -6.31
N GLU A 240 -0.55 8.87 -7.60
CA GLU A 240 -1.35 9.79 -8.42
C GLU A 240 -2.23 9.00 -9.37
N PHE A 241 -3.50 9.35 -9.44
CA PHE A 241 -4.49 8.71 -10.27
C PHE A 241 -4.93 9.63 -11.40
N SER A 242 -5.00 9.08 -12.61
CA SER A 242 -5.44 9.83 -13.78
C SER A 242 -6.18 8.92 -14.77
N SER A 243 -6.73 9.52 -15.83
CA SER A 243 -7.36 8.81 -16.95
C SER A 243 -8.49 7.87 -16.53
N TRP A 244 -9.24 8.22 -15.50
CA TRP A 244 -10.38 7.44 -15.03
C TRP A 244 -11.44 7.25 -16.11
N LYS A 245 -11.85 5.99 -16.32
CA LYS A 245 -13.00 5.62 -17.14
C LYS A 245 -13.81 4.58 -16.37
N LEU A 246 -15.03 4.92 -16.00
CA LEU A 246 -15.95 4.03 -15.28
C LEU A 246 -17.05 3.57 -16.22
N GLY A 247 -17.46 2.29 -16.10
CA GLY A 247 -18.57 1.72 -16.86
C GLY A 247 -18.27 1.49 -18.36
N ALA A 248 -17.03 1.66 -18.79
CA ALA A 248 -16.65 1.42 -20.18
C ALA A 248 -16.70 -0.07 -20.52
N THR A 249 -17.09 -0.39 -21.76
CA THR A 249 -17.01 -1.75 -22.28
C THR A 249 -15.55 -2.19 -22.37
N VAL A 250 -15.23 -3.33 -21.75
CA VAL A 250 -13.89 -3.92 -21.80
C VAL A 250 -13.87 -4.98 -22.92
N PRO A 251 -12.88 -4.94 -23.83
CA PRO A 251 -12.78 -5.92 -24.91
C PRO A 251 -12.64 -7.35 -24.37
N VAL A 252 -13.23 -8.30 -25.10
CA VAL A 252 -13.01 -9.74 -24.83
C VAL A 252 -11.53 -10.04 -25.03
N GLY A 253 -10.92 -10.72 -24.07
CA GLY A 253 -9.48 -11.01 -24.10
C GLY A 253 -8.57 -9.93 -23.51
N ALA A 254 -9.11 -8.79 -23.03
CA ALA A 254 -8.31 -7.77 -22.36
C ALA A 254 -7.57 -8.29 -21.10
N PHE A 255 -8.04 -9.39 -20.53
CA PHE A 255 -7.49 -10.00 -19.32
C PHE A 255 -6.61 -11.23 -19.60
N ALA A 256 -6.08 -11.34 -20.81
CA ALA A 256 -5.15 -12.38 -21.22
C ALA A 256 -4.05 -11.78 -22.12
N SER A 257 -2.93 -12.48 -22.23
CA SER A 257 -1.80 -12.08 -23.08
C SER A 257 -1.27 -13.29 -23.86
N ALA A 258 -1.30 -13.19 -25.19
CA ALA A 258 -0.70 -14.20 -26.07
C ALA A 258 0.81 -14.33 -25.84
N ARG A 259 1.48 -13.21 -25.55
CA ARG A 259 2.91 -13.20 -25.22
C ARG A 259 3.19 -13.97 -23.91
N ALA A 260 2.42 -13.70 -22.86
CA ALA A 260 2.54 -14.43 -21.60
C ALA A 260 2.24 -15.92 -21.78
N ALA A 261 1.27 -16.29 -22.60
CA ALA A 261 0.93 -17.69 -22.88
C ALA A 261 2.08 -18.46 -23.56
N ALA A 262 2.89 -17.79 -24.38
CA ALA A 262 4.04 -18.36 -25.09
C ALA A 262 5.35 -18.28 -24.30
N ALA A 263 5.38 -17.63 -23.14
CA ALA A 263 6.59 -17.39 -22.36
C ALA A 263 7.05 -18.66 -21.59
N LYS A 264 8.32 -18.68 -21.21
CA LYS A 264 8.89 -19.74 -20.39
C LYS A 264 8.28 -19.75 -18.98
N ARG A 265 7.82 -20.89 -18.51
CA ARG A 265 7.21 -21.06 -17.20
C ARG A 265 8.21 -20.95 -16.06
N MET A 266 7.79 -20.27 -14.99
CA MET A 266 8.45 -20.27 -13.69
C MET A 266 7.42 -20.52 -12.57
N PRO A 267 7.84 -20.91 -11.36
CA PRO A 267 6.92 -21.05 -10.24
C PRO A 267 6.23 -19.73 -9.89
N PHE A 268 4.94 -19.79 -9.57
CA PHE A 268 4.21 -18.70 -8.92
C PHE A 268 4.45 -18.84 -7.42
N ALA A 269 5.55 -18.26 -6.92
CA ALA A 269 6.03 -18.47 -5.57
C ALA A 269 6.59 -17.18 -4.97
N HIS A 270 6.48 -17.07 -3.65
CA HIS A 270 7.08 -15.97 -2.89
C HIS A 270 8.62 -16.06 -3.01
N PRO A 271 9.33 -14.93 -3.26
CA PRO A 271 10.79 -14.93 -3.39
C PRO A 271 11.52 -15.37 -2.11
N ASP A 272 10.92 -15.11 -0.94
CA ASP A 272 11.38 -15.58 0.36
C ASP A 272 10.27 -16.42 1.01
N PRO A 273 10.07 -17.67 0.62
CA PRO A 273 9.03 -18.51 1.23
C PRO A 273 9.35 -18.71 2.71
N ALA A 274 8.32 -18.61 3.56
CA ALA A 274 8.46 -19.00 4.96
C ALA A 274 8.98 -20.45 5.02
N PRO A 275 9.92 -20.77 5.94
CA PRO A 275 10.33 -22.14 6.12
C PRO A 275 9.09 -23.02 6.34
N PRO A 276 9.03 -24.24 5.77
CA PRO A 276 7.91 -25.11 5.98
C PRO A 276 7.67 -25.26 7.48
N SER A 277 6.45 -24.98 7.93
CA SER A 277 6.06 -25.22 9.31
C SER A 277 6.33 -26.69 9.59
N GLU A 278 7.21 -26.98 10.56
CA GLU A 278 7.39 -28.37 11.01
C GLU A 278 6.01 -28.93 11.34
N ALA A 279 5.61 -29.95 10.60
CA ALA A 279 4.39 -30.68 10.90
C ALA A 279 4.49 -31.17 12.35
N PRO A 280 3.44 -31.03 13.17
CA PRO A 280 3.47 -31.55 14.53
C PRO A 280 3.86 -33.03 14.48
N PRO A 281 4.76 -33.49 15.38
CA PRO A 281 5.21 -34.87 15.37
C PRO A 281 4.00 -35.80 15.42
N ALA A 282 4.00 -36.80 14.55
CA ALA A 282 2.94 -37.82 14.52
C ALA A 282 2.74 -38.40 15.93
N PRO A 283 1.50 -38.59 16.41
CA PRO A 283 1.25 -39.13 17.71
C PRO A 283 1.96 -40.47 17.84
N ALA A 284 2.75 -40.65 18.91
CA ALA A 284 3.49 -41.86 19.20
C ALA A 284 2.53 -43.07 19.20
N ALA A 285 2.86 -44.05 18.40
CA ALA A 285 2.07 -45.29 18.35
C ALA A 285 2.02 -45.94 19.74
N THR A 286 0.83 -46.05 20.29
CA THR A 286 0.61 -46.73 21.56
C THR A 286 1.00 -48.21 21.42
N PRO A 287 1.89 -48.77 22.28
CA PRO A 287 2.24 -50.18 22.18
C PRO A 287 1.02 -51.04 22.47
N SER A 288 0.66 -51.88 21.49
CA SER A 288 -0.41 -52.91 21.62
C SER A 288 -0.01 -53.91 22.70
N LYS A 289 -0.79 -53.97 23.80
CA LYS A 289 -0.64 -55.03 24.80
C LYS A 289 -1.18 -56.30 24.19
N THR A 290 -0.30 -57.25 23.91
CA THR A 290 -0.64 -58.66 23.60
C THR A 290 -0.99 -59.36 24.93
N GLN A 291 -2.20 -59.89 25.01
CA GLN A 291 -2.58 -60.91 26.00
C GLN A 291 -2.23 -62.28 25.45
#